data_8591a56b6d53f54106d960dcec1c4d2f
#
_entry.id   8591a56b6d53f54106d960dcec1c4d2f
#
_cell.length_a   1.000
_cell.length_b   1.000
_cell.length_c   1.000
_cell.angle_alpha   90.00
_cell.angle_beta   90.00
_cell.angle_gamma   90.00
#
_symmetry.space_group_name_H-M   'P 1'
#
loop_
_entity.id
_entity.type
_entity.pdbx_description
1 polymer ?
#
loop_
_entity_poly.entity_id
_entity_poly.type
_entity_poly.pdbx_seq_one_letter_code
_entity_poly.pdbx_strand_id
1 'polypeptide(L)'
;MTPILTATDLSLVYPNGNGGLQALDRVTFSAQRNEFLCVIGASGSGKTTLLRLLGGLLNPTEGEVQFEGERMIGPRRRIGFVFQAANLMPWRSALENVELPLELQGTNSGANSRRAAELLKLVGLVDFENTLPRDLSGGMAQRVAIARALVHEPDLLLLDEPFGSLDALTRERMIFELLRIWQMRKVTILMVTHSIWEAVLMADRVLVLSQRPGSIRLDLEMPLSRPRSLDMMHTPEFGKLVDQVRSAIE
;
A
#
# COMPACT_ATOMS: atom_id res chain seq x y z
N MET A 1 7.62 -6.98 20.63
CA MET A 1 6.50 -6.03 20.36
C MET A 1 5.40 -6.81 19.69
N THR A 2 4.13 -6.50 19.97
CA THR A 2 3.01 -7.16 19.31
C THR A 2 2.86 -6.60 17.89
N PRO A 3 2.81 -7.44 16.85
CA PRO A 3 2.63 -6.98 15.47
C PRO A 3 1.27 -6.27 15.31
N ILE A 4 1.19 -5.32 14.39
CA ILE A 4 -0.08 -4.65 14.06
C ILE A 4 -0.96 -5.52 13.18
N LEU A 5 -0.35 -6.31 12.30
CA LEU A 5 -1.02 -7.21 11.38
C LEU A 5 -0.34 -8.57 11.40
N THR A 6 -1.13 -9.63 11.44
CA THR A 6 -0.64 -11.01 11.32
C THR A 6 -1.48 -11.74 10.29
N ALA A 7 -0.82 -12.41 9.38
CA ALA A 7 -1.38 -13.35 8.41
C ALA A 7 -0.91 -14.74 8.79
N THR A 8 -1.82 -15.70 8.96
CA THR A 8 -1.50 -17.07 9.36
C THR A 8 -2.13 -18.03 8.37
N ASP A 9 -1.29 -18.80 7.66
CA ASP A 9 -1.66 -19.85 6.71
C ASP A 9 -2.73 -19.41 5.68
N LEU A 10 -2.62 -18.14 5.21
CA LEU A 10 -3.59 -17.57 4.28
C LEU A 10 -3.58 -18.29 2.94
N SER A 11 -4.70 -18.93 2.61
CA SER A 11 -4.97 -19.49 1.30
C SER A 11 -6.23 -18.89 0.71
N LEU A 12 -6.23 -18.67 -0.60
CA LEU A 12 -7.42 -18.26 -1.34
C LEU A 12 -7.56 -19.01 -2.65
N VAL A 13 -8.72 -19.61 -2.84
CA VAL A 13 -9.15 -20.24 -4.08
C VAL A 13 -10.35 -19.47 -4.63
N TYR A 14 -10.22 -18.88 -5.82
CA TYR A 14 -11.35 -18.30 -6.55
C TYR A 14 -12.17 -19.40 -7.19
N PRO A 15 -13.50 -19.44 -6.97
CA PRO A 15 -14.34 -20.43 -7.63
C PRO A 15 -14.29 -20.20 -9.16
N ASN A 16 -13.98 -21.24 -9.89
CA ASN A 16 -14.17 -21.30 -11.33
C ASN A 16 -14.85 -22.63 -11.65
N GLY A 17 -15.53 -22.76 -12.79
CA GLY A 17 -16.27 -23.97 -13.15
C GLY A 17 -15.44 -25.26 -13.22
N ASN A 18 -14.12 -25.24 -13.00
CA ASN A 18 -13.14 -26.32 -13.18
C ASN A 18 -12.26 -26.54 -11.92
N GLY A 19 -12.82 -26.57 -10.72
CA GLY A 19 -12.06 -26.92 -9.50
C GLY A 19 -11.41 -25.74 -8.76
N GLY A 20 -11.58 -24.51 -9.23
CA GLY A 20 -11.07 -23.31 -8.55
C GLY A 20 -9.68 -22.86 -9.04
N LEU A 21 -9.39 -21.59 -8.87
CA LEU A 21 -8.09 -20.98 -9.15
C LEU A 21 -7.42 -20.62 -7.84
N GLN A 22 -6.45 -21.41 -7.39
CA GLN A 22 -5.68 -21.09 -6.19
C GLN A 22 -4.76 -19.90 -6.47
N ALA A 23 -5.06 -18.77 -5.80
CA ALA A 23 -4.31 -17.54 -5.93
C ALA A 23 -3.17 -17.45 -4.91
N LEU A 24 -3.42 -17.91 -3.67
CA LEU A 24 -2.46 -17.92 -2.56
C LEU A 24 -2.46 -19.29 -1.88
N ASP A 25 -1.30 -19.69 -1.38
CA ASP A 25 -1.10 -20.95 -0.64
C ASP A 25 -0.29 -20.71 0.63
N ARG A 26 -0.94 -20.84 1.79
CA ARG A 26 -0.39 -20.80 3.15
C ARG A 26 0.59 -19.65 3.40
N VAL A 27 0.21 -18.43 3.02
CA VAL A 27 1.01 -17.23 3.25
C VAL A 27 0.98 -16.88 4.73
N THR A 28 2.14 -16.88 5.39
CA THR A 28 2.29 -16.57 6.82
C THR A 28 3.36 -15.51 7.01
N PHE A 29 3.00 -14.38 7.61
CA PHE A 29 3.92 -13.30 8.02
C PHE A 29 3.25 -12.37 9.03
N SER A 30 4.04 -11.48 9.61
CA SER A 30 3.52 -10.38 10.44
C SER A 30 4.14 -9.04 10.02
N ALA A 31 3.42 -7.93 10.22
CA ALA A 31 3.94 -6.59 10.08
C ALA A 31 4.01 -5.89 11.45
N GLN A 32 5.14 -5.23 11.72
CA GLN A 32 5.34 -4.52 12.97
C GLN A 32 4.76 -3.09 12.89
N ARG A 33 4.49 -2.46 14.05
CA ARG A 33 4.05 -1.06 14.04
C ARG A 33 5.13 -0.16 13.47
N ASN A 34 4.72 0.80 12.64
CA ASN A 34 5.57 1.77 11.95
C ASN A 34 6.57 1.14 10.94
N GLU A 35 6.45 -0.14 10.63
CA GLU A 35 7.23 -0.82 9.60
C GLU A 35 6.76 -0.39 8.21
N PHE A 36 7.70 -0.22 7.28
CA PHE A 36 7.42 -0.13 5.84
C PHE A 36 7.72 -1.49 5.23
N LEU A 37 6.69 -2.29 4.99
CA LEU A 37 6.77 -3.62 4.41
C LEU A 37 6.41 -3.58 2.92
N CYS A 38 7.25 -4.12 2.04
CA CYS A 38 6.93 -4.31 0.64
C CYS A 38 6.72 -5.78 0.32
N VAL A 39 5.70 -6.07 -0.49
CA VAL A 39 5.48 -7.38 -1.09
C VAL A 39 5.71 -7.28 -2.58
N ILE A 40 6.62 -8.09 -3.11
CA ILE A 40 6.98 -8.14 -4.52
C ILE A 40 6.79 -9.54 -5.10
N GLY A 41 6.62 -9.63 -6.40
CA GLY A 41 6.48 -10.91 -7.12
C GLY A 41 6.06 -10.70 -8.56
N ALA A 42 6.11 -11.74 -9.36
CA ALA A 42 5.71 -11.71 -10.77
C ALA A 42 4.25 -11.26 -10.95
N SER A 43 3.88 -10.85 -12.16
CA SER A 43 2.48 -10.59 -12.49
C SER A 43 1.63 -11.86 -12.27
N GLY A 44 0.48 -11.72 -11.63
CA GLY A 44 -0.38 -12.86 -11.32
C GLY A 44 0.04 -13.70 -10.09
N SER A 45 1.06 -13.31 -9.32
CA SER A 45 1.49 -14.00 -8.09
C SER A 45 0.53 -13.87 -6.90
N GLY A 46 -0.56 -13.12 -7.03
CA GLY A 46 -1.55 -12.96 -5.95
C GLY A 46 -1.35 -11.74 -5.06
N LYS A 47 -0.44 -10.78 -5.37
CA LYS A 47 -0.17 -9.57 -4.55
C LYS A 47 -1.42 -8.75 -4.22
N THR A 48 -2.20 -8.38 -5.22
CA THR A 48 -3.46 -7.64 -5.04
C THR A 48 -4.48 -8.47 -4.25
N THR A 49 -4.51 -9.79 -4.46
CA THR A 49 -5.35 -10.72 -3.69
C THR A 49 -4.95 -10.71 -2.21
N LEU A 50 -3.65 -10.84 -1.94
CA LEU A 50 -3.12 -10.74 -0.58
C LEU A 50 -3.52 -9.43 0.07
N LEU A 51 -3.30 -8.30 -0.61
CA LEU A 51 -3.63 -6.98 -0.08
C LEU A 51 -5.13 -6.84 0.26
N ARG A 52 -6.01 -7.39 -0.59
CA ARG A 52 -7.47 -7.40 -0.33
C ARG A 52 -7.86 -8.25 0.86
N LEU A 53 -7.21 -9.40 1.07
CA LEU A 53 -7.40 -10.21 2.28
C LEU A 53 -6.97 -9.44 3.53
N LEU A 54 -5.79 -8.82 3.50
CA LEU A 54 -5.25 -8.03 4.60
C LEU A 54 -6.09 -6.79 4.92
N GLY A 55 -6.80 -6.23 3.93
CA GLY A 55 -7.75 -5.14 4.11
C GLY A 55 -9.16 -5.57 4.51
N GLY A 56 -9.42 -6.88 4.63
CA GLY A 56 -10.76 -7.41 4.92
C GLY A 56 -11.77 -7.24 3.78
N LEU A 57 -11.28 -6.98 2.54
CA LEU A 57 -12.13 -6.85 1.34
C LEU A 57 -12.46 -8.22 0.73
N LEU A 58 -11.71 -9.25 1.08
CA LEU A 58 -11.95 -10.65 0.75
C LEU A 58 -11.80 -11.49 2.01
N ASN A 59 -12.51 -12.62 2.06
CA ASN A 59 -12.33 -13.62 3.10
C ASN A 59 -11.39 -14.73 2.58
N PRO A 60 -10.43 -15.21 3.37
CA PRO A 60 -9.59 -16.34 2.99
C PRO A 60 -10.41 -17.63 2.90
N THR A 61 -9.99 -18.58 2.06
CA THR A 61 -10.54 -19.93 2.02
C THR A 61 -10.07 -20.72 3.24
N GLU A 62 -8.79 -20.54 3.62
CA GLU A 62 -8.16 -21.11 4.81
C GLU A 62 -7.24 -20.08 5.47
N GLY A 63 -6.97 -20.26 6.75
CA GLY A 63 -6.17 -19.35 7.54
C GLY A 63 -6.93 -18.13 8.03
N GLU A 64 -6.22 -17.16 8.56
CA GLU A 64 -6.81 -15.94 9.09
C GLU A 64 -5.88 -14.73 9.03
N VAL A 65 -6.50 -13.56 9.05
CA VAL A 65 -5.83 -12.26 9.25
C VAL A 65 -6.24 -11.72 10.61
N GLN A 66 -5.27 -11.25 11.38
CA GLN A 66 -5.50 -10.52 12.62
C GLN A 66 -4.95 -9.10 12.49
N PHE A 67 -5.74 -8.12 12.89
CA PHE A 67 -5.36 -6.72 13.04
C PHE A 67 -5.41 -6.35 14.51
N GLU A 68 -4.27 -5.94 15.07
CA GLU A 68 -4.10 -5.66 16.52
C GLU A 68 -4.51 -6.83 17.43
N GLY A 69 -4.26 -8.06 16.98
CA GLY A 69 -4.61 -9.28 17.70
C GLY A 69 -6.08 -9.72 17.56
N GLU A 70 -6.92 -8.94 16.88
CA GLU A 70 -8.31 -9.30 16.61
C GLU A 70 -8.46 -9.88 15.20
N ARG A 71 -9.18 -11.00 15.08
CA ARG A 71 -9.51 -11.59 13.79
C ARG A 71 -10.30 -10.62 12.93
N MET A 72 -9.89 -10.50 11.67
CA MET A 72 -10.59 -9.68 10.68
C MET A 72 -11.72 -10.47 10.02
N ILE A 73 -12.93 -9.90 10.09
CA ILE A 73 -14.15 -10.40 9.43
C ILE A 73 -14.70 -9.42 8.39
N GLY A 74 -13.99 -8.31 8.15
CA GLY A 74 -14.37 -7.26 7.21
C GLY A 74 -13.44 -6.04 7.34
N PRO A 75 -13.68 -4.99 6.53
CA PRO A 75 -12.88 -3.77 6.56
C PRO A 75 -12.87 -3.09 7.93
N ARG A 76 -11.72 -2.53 8.31
CA ARG A 76 -11.55 -1.80 9.56
C ARG A 76 -11.29 -0.31 9.27
N ARG A 77 -11.90 0.59 10.05
CA ARG A 77 -11.73 2.06 9.90
C ARG A 77 -10.28 2.53 10.05
N ARG A 78 -9.48 1.80 10.82
CA ARG A 78 -8.07 2.11 11.08
C ARG A 78 -7.12 1.59 10.00
N ILE A 79 -7.66 1.05 8.90
CA ILE A 79 -6.91 0.61 7.72
C ILE A 79 -7.27 1.51 6.56
N GLY A 80 -6.28 2.23 6.02
CA GLY A 80 -6.38 2.98 4.78
C GLY A 80 -6.03 2.09 3.59
N PHE A 81 -6.74 2.25 2.47
CA PHE A 81 -6.48 1.49 1.26
C PHE A 81 -6.32 2.42 0.06
N VAL A 82 -5.23 2.25 -0.69
CA VAL A 82 -4.99 2.91 -1.97
C VAL A 82 -4.92 1.84 -3.05
N PHE A 83 -5.87 1.87 -3.97
CA PHE A 83 -5.94 0.93 -5.09
C PHE A 83 -4.99 1.36 -6.22
N GLN A 84 -4.67 0.45 -7.13
CA GLN A 84 -3.88 0.70 -8.32
C GLN A 84 -4.48 1.81 -9.19
N ALA A 85 -5.79 1.80 -9.41
CA ALA A 85 -6.52 2.95 -9.92
C ALA A 85 -6.97 3.84 -8.76
N ALA A 86 -6.88 5.15 -8.91
CA ALA A 86 -7.21 6.12 -7.85
C ALA A 86 -8.67 6.02 -7.35
N ASN A 87 -9.58 5.49 -8.18
CA ASN A 87 -11.00 5.26 -7.86
C ASN A 87 -11.65 6.47 -7.16
N LEU A 88 -11.42 7.66 -7.71
CA LEU A 88 -12.04 8.89 -7.22
C LEU A 88 -13.51 8.95 -7.65
N MET A 89 -14.36 9.53 -6.81
CA MET A 89 -15.75 9.81 -7.16
C MET A 89 -15.76 10.89 -8.25
N PRO A 90 -16.20 10.59 -9.49
CA PRO A 90 -16.00 11.49 -10.63
C PRO A 90 -16.80 12.80 -10.55
N TRP A 91 -17.84 12.84 -9.72
CA TRP A 91 -18.68 14.02 -9.48
C TRP A 91 -18.27 14.84 -8.28
N ARG A 92 -17.18 14.45 -7.57
CA ARG A 92 -16.62 15.16 -6.42
C ARG A 92 -15.30 15.80 -6.77
N SER A 93 -15.05 16.98 -6.26
CA SER A 93 -13.74 17.63 -6.36
C SER A 93 -12.64 16.84 -5.62
N ALA A 94 -11.38 17.24 -5.78
CA ALA A 94 -10.27 16.62 -5.05
C ALA A 94 -10.47 16.73 -3.53
N LEU A 95 -10.88 17.89 -3.03
CA LEU A 95 -11.17 18.12 -1.61
C LEU A 95 -12.29 17.20 -1.11
N GLU A 96 -13.42 17.16 -1.81
CA GLU A 96 -14.57 16.33 -1.46
C GLU A 96 -14.27 14.84 -1.52
N ASN A 97 -13.37 14.41 -2.42
CA ASN A 97 -12.87 13.04 -2.44
C ASN A 97 -12.06 12.71 -1.19
N VAL A 98 -11.21 13.63 -0.72
CA VAL A 98 -10.43 13.43 0.51
C VAL A 98 -11.32 13.46 1.75
N GLU A 99 -12.36 14.27 1.79
CA GLU A 99 -13.32 14.35 2.89
C GLU A 99 -14.22 13.11 3.04
N LEU A 100 -14.45 12.38 1.95
CA LEU A 100 -15.41 11.28 1.88
C LEU A 100 -15.32 10.28 3.05
N PRO A 101 -14.14 9.78 3.48
CA PRO A 101 -14.06 8.85 4.61
C PRO A 101 -14.57 9.46 5.93
N LEU A 102 -14.37 10.76 6.13
CA LEU A 102 -14.84 11.47 7.33
C LEU A 102 -16.35 11.67 7.31
N GLU A 103 -16.91 12.01 6.14
CA GLU A 103 -18.37 12.09 5.95
C GLU A 103 -19.07 10.76 6.28
N LEU A 104 -18.52 9.64 5.77
CA LEU A 104 -19.04 8.30 6.03
C LEU A 104 -18.98 7.89 7.51
N GLN A 105 -18.09 8.54 8.28
CA GLN A 105 -18.01 8.37 9.74
C GLN A 105 -19.00 9.26 10.52
N GLY A 106 -19.81 10.06 9.81
CA GLY A 106 -20.78 10.97 10.43
C GLY A 106 -20.14 12.23 11.02
N THR A 107 -18.85 12.48 10.75
CA THR A 107 -18.18 13.70 11.14
C THR A 107 -18.32 14.73 10.02
N ASN A 108 -19.24 15.66 10.13
CA ASN A 108 -19.44 16.73 9.14
C ASN A 108 -19.17 18.06 9.82
N SER A 109 -17.95 18.59 9.69
CA SER A 109 -17.55 19.85 10.31
C SER A 109 -16.53 20.59 9.45
N GLY A 110 -16.47 21.92 9.57
CA GLY A 110 -15.43 22.72 8.92
C GLY A 110 -13.97 22.34 9.32
N ALA A 111 -13.80 21.50 10.34
CA ALA A 111 -12.53 20.88 10.69
C ALA A 111 -12.11 19.81 9.66
N ASN A 112 -13.08 19.08 9.07
CA ASN A 112 -12.82 18.07 8.05
C ASN A 112 -12.23 18.69 6.78
N SER A 113 -12.83 19.80 6.31
CA SER A 113 -12.35 20.51 5.12
C SER A 113 -10.95 21.08 5.32
N ARG A 114 -10.66 21.63 6.49
CA ARG A 114 -9.31 22.09 6.81
C ARG A 114 -8.30 20.95 6.79
N ARG A 115 -8.63 19.81 7.41
CA ARG A 115 -7.77 18.63 7.43
C ARG A 115 -7.55 18.04 6.04
N ALA A 116 -8.60 17.96 5.22
CA ALA A 116 -8.51 17.50 3.83
C ALA A 116 -7.63 18.42 2.99
N ALA A 117 -7.78 19.76 3.14
CA ALA A 117 -6.95 20.74 2.46
C ALA A 117 -5.48 20.66 2.91
N GLU A 118 -5.19 20.46 4.21
CA GLU A 118 -3.85 20.21 4.71
C GLU A 118 -3.20 18.97 4.10
N LEU A 119 -3.97 17.88 3.91
CA LEU A 119 -3.48 16.66 3.25
C LEU A 119 -3.25 16.88 1.76
N LEU A 120 -4.12 17.61 1.06
CA LEU A 120 -3.89 17.97 -0.35
C LEU A 120 -2.61 18.81 -0.49
N LYS A 121 -2.40 19.77 0.41
CA LYS A 121 -1.14 20.53 0.47
C LYS A 121 0.06 19.62 0.74
N LEU A 122 -0.07 18.64 1.66
CA LEU A 122 0.99 17.69 2.00
C LEU A 122 1.40 16.85 0.79
N VAL A 123 0.45 16.45 -0.06
CA VAL A 123 0.73 15.68 -1.30
C VAL A 123 1.02 16.59 -2.50
N GLY A 124 1.25 17.89 -2.29
CA GLY A 124 1.65 18.86 -3.33
C GLY A 124 0.54 19.20 -4.32
N LEU A 125 -0.71 19.25 -3.87
CA LEU A 125 -1.90 19.61 -4.68
C LEU A 125 -2.53 20.92 -4.19
N VAL A 126 -1.69 21.94 -3.93
CA VAL A 126 -2.14 23.32 -3.67
C VAL A 126 -2.81 23.86 -4.93
N ASP A 127 -3.92 24.58 -4.78
CA ASP A 127 -4.75 25.17 -5.85
C ASP A 127 -5.55 24.16 -6.70
N PHE A 128 -5.55 22.86 -6.35
CA PHE A 128 -6.31 21.82 -7.03
C PHE A 128 -7.51 21.28 -6.22
N GLU A 129 -7.83 21.92 -5.09
CA GLU A 129 -8.86 21.46 -4.15
C GLU A 129 -10.23 21.30 -4.82
N ASN A 130 -10.58 22.23 -5.71
CA ASN A 130 -11.87 22.27 -6.42
C ASN A 130 -11.85 21.56 -7.76
N THR A 131 -10.72 20.94 -8.14
CA THR A 131 -10.57 20.28 -9.44
C THR A 131 -11.28 18.93 -9.44
N LEU A 132 -12.04 18.64 -10.50
CA LEU A 132 -12.71 17.36 -10.70
C LEU A 132 -11.71 16.28 -11.18
N PRO A 133 -11.94 15.00 -10.88
CA PRO A 133 -11.05 13.91 -11.28
C PRO A 133 -10.71 13.86 -12.78
N ARG A 134 -11.64 14.24 -13.65
CA ARG A 134 -11.43 14.29 -15.12
C ARG A 134 -10.38 15.30 -15.56
N ASP A 135 -10.16 16.33 -14.75
CA ASP A 135 -9.24 17.43 -15.03
C ASP A 135 -7.88 17.25 -14.30
N LEU A 136 -7.73 16.15 -13.55
CA LEU A 136 -6.49 15.75 -12.87
C LEU A 136 -5.65 14.83 -13.77
N SER A 137 -4.34 15.00 -13.76
CA SER A 137 -3.44 13.96 -14.30
C SER A 137 -3.53 12.66 -13.48
N GLY A 138 -3.12 11.53 -14.05
CA GLY A 138 -3.10 10.25 -13.33
C GLY A 138 -2.30 10.32 -12.01
N GLY A 139 -1.16 11.03 -12.03
CA GLY A 139 -0.35 11.25 -10.82
C GLY A 139 -1.03 12.14 -9.79
N MET A 140 -1.77 13.16 -10.22
CA MET A 140 -2.55 14.02 -9.31
C MET A 140 -3.70 13.22 -8.69
N ALA A 141 -4.42 12.43 -9.49
CA ALA A 141 -5.50 11.57 -9.00
C ALA A 141 -4.98 10.56 -7.96
N GLN A 142 -3.80 9.97 -8.19
CA GLN A 142 -3.18 9.05 -7.23
C GLN A 142 -2.78 9.76 -5.92
N ARG A 143 -2.29 10.99 -5.99
CA ARG A 143 -2.01 11.81 -4.79
C ARG A 143 -3.28 12.14 -4.01
N VAL A 144 -4.39 12.43 -4.67
CA VAL A 144 -5.70 12.59 -4.01
C VAL A 144 -6.13 11.29 -3.33
N ALA A 145 -5.93 10.12 -3.96
CA ALA A 145 -6.26 8.83 -3.38
C ALA A 145 -5.41 8.52 -2.12
N ILE A 146 -4.13 8.89 -2.13
CA ILE A 146 -3.26 8.77 -0.94
C ILE A 146 -3.75 9.72 0.18
N ALA A 147 -4.05 10.98 -0.13
CA ALA A 147 -4.59 11.93 0.84
C ALA A 147 -5.91 11.43 1.44
N ARG A 148 -6.82 10.90 0.60
CA ARG A 148 -8.08 10.28 1.03
C ARG A 148 -7.86 9.11 1.99
N ALA A 149 -6.87 8.26 1.72
CA ALA A 149 -6.56 7.12 2.58
C ALA A 149 -5.91 7.53 3.91
N LEU A 150 -5.33 8.73 3.99
CA LEU A 150 -4.68 9.25 5.20
C LEU A 150 -5.60 10.13 6.06
N VAL A 151 -6.75 10.62 5.53
CA VAL A 151 -7.56 11.64 6.19
C VAL A 151 -8.14 11.18 7.53
N HIS A 152 -8.41 9.89 7.69
CA HIS A 152 -8.95 9.30 8.92
C HIS A 152 -7.86 8.77 9.88
N GLU A 153 -6.56 9.11 9.65
CA GLU A 153 -5.41 8.71 10.47
C GLU A 153 -5.32 7.19 10.68
N PRO A 154 -5.15 6.42 9.60
CA PRO A 154 -5.04 4.98 9.73
C PRO A 154 -3.76 4.57 10.46
N ASP A 155 -3.80 3.44 11.17
CA ASP A 155 -2.61 2.81 11.74
C ASP A 155 -1.87 1.94 10.74
N LEU A 156 -2.61 1.43 9.73
CA LEU A 156 -2.09 0.63 8.63
C LEU A 156 -2.57 1.20 7.30
N LEU A 157 -1.64 1.42 6.37
CA LEU A 157 -1.90 1.86 5.01
C LEU A 157 -1.53 0.74 4.03
N LEU A 158 -2.50 0.26 3.28
CA LEU A 158 -2.35 -0.76 2.25
C LEU A 158 -2.30 -0.09 0.87
N LEU A 159 -1.21 -0.31 0.12
CA LEU A 159 -0.96 0.34 -1.16
C LEU A 159 -0.81 -0.71 -2.28
N ASP A 160 -1.69 -0.67 -3.26
CA ASP A 160 -1.68 -1.57 -4.42
C ASP A 160 -1.05 -0.87 -5.63
N GLU A 161 0.21 -1.14 -5.92
CA GLU A 161 1.00 -0.56 -7.02
C GLU A 161 0.82 0.98 -7.17
N PRO A 162 1.04 1.77 -6.10
CA PRO A 162 0.62 3.18 -6.07
C PRO A 162 1.31 4.07 -7.09
N PHE A 163 2.39 3.61 -7.70
CA PHE A 163 3.21 4.40 -8.65
C PHE A 163 3.18 3.84 -10.08
N GLY A 164 2.44 2.75 -10.34
CA GLY A 164 2.48 2.03 -11.62
C GLY A 164 2.08 2.85 -12.84
N SER A 165 1.18 3.83 -12.67
CA SER A 165 0.68 4.70 -13.75
C SER A 165 1.46 6.01 -13.92
N LEU A 166 2.54 6.25 -13.12
CA LEU A 166 3.28 7.50 -13.12
C LEU A 166 4.47 7.46 -14.09
N ASP A 167 4.77 8.61 -14.71
CA ASP A 167 6.05 8.81 -15.39
C ASP A 167 7.23 8.77 -14.40
N ALA A 168 8.44 8.59 -14.90
CA ALA A 168 9.62 8.36 -14.08
C ALA A 168 9.90 9.48 -13.06
N LEU A 169 9.84 10.76 -13.48
CA LEU A 169 10.15 11.89 -12.60
C LEU A 169 9.05 12.10 -11.54
N THR A 170 7.80 11.95 -11.93
CA THR A 170 6.66 12.02 -10.99
C THR A 170 6.72 10.87 -10.00
N ARG A 171 7.07 9.67 -10.45
CA ARG A 171 7.25 8.49 -9.59
C ARG A 171 8.32 8.72 -8.53
N GLU A 172 9.50 9.19 -8.90
CA GLU A 172 10.58 9.51 -7.95
C GLU A 172 10.11 10.50 -6.89
N ARG A 173 9.49 11.61 -7.31
CA ARG A 173 8.97 12.61 -6.38
C ARG A 173 7.95 12.01 -5.40
N MET A 174 7.04 11.17 -5.90
CA MET A 174 6.02 10.53 -5.08
C MET A 174 6.58 9.52 -4.08
N ILE A 175 7.64 8.79 -4.45
CA ILE A 175 8.35 7.87 -3.54
C ILE A 175 8.88 8.64 -2.32
N PHE A 176 9.60 9.73 -2.54
CA PHE A 176 10.15 10.52 -1.44
C PHE A 176 9.07 11.23 -0.63
N GLU A 177 8.00 11.69 -1.28
CA GLU A 177 6.86 12.28 -0.58
C GLU A 177 6.16 11.25 0.32
N LEU A 178 5.95 10.01 -0.17
CA LEU A 178 5.39 8.93 0.65
C LEU A 178 6.30 8.55 1.81
N LEU A 179 7.62 8.48 1.60
CA LEU A 179 8.59 8.24 2.66
C LEU A 179 8.56 9.36 3.71
N ARG A 180 8.45 10.63 3.29
CA ARG A 180 8.32 11.78 4.19
C ARG A 180 7.04 11.69 5.02
N ILE A 181 5.91 11.39 4.38
CA ILE A 181 4.61 11.22 5.05
C ILE A 181 4.68 10.09 6.07
N TRP A 182 5.24 8.94 5.69
CA TRP A 182 5.42 7.78 6.55
C TRP A 182 6.24 8.11 7.81
N GLN A 183 7.39 8.79 7.64
CA GLN A 183 8.24 9.20 8.77
C GLN A 183 7.52 10.18 9.71
N MET A 184 6.76 11.14 9.17
CA MET A 184 6.04 12.14 9.96
C MET A 184 4.83 11.57 10.69
N ARG A 185 4.08 10.66 10.06
CA ARG A 185 2.81 10.14 10.57
C ARG A 185 2.98 8.86 11.39
N LYS A 186 4.14 8.19 11.30
CA LYS A 186 4.42 6.90 11.97
C LYS A 186 3.32 5.87 11.70
N VAL A 187 2.82 5.82 10.47
CA VAL A 187 1.84 4.84 10.01
C VAL A 187 2.57 3.57 9.55
N THR A 188 2.01 2.40 9.82
CA THR A 188 2.53 1.16 9.21
C THR A 188 2.13 1.12 7.75
N ILE A 189 3.04 0.80 6.85
CA ILE A 189 2.74 0.67 5.41
C ILE A 189 2.99 -0.76 4.96
N LEU A 190 2.04 -1.32 4.23
CA LEU A 190 2.23 -2.52 3.43
C LEU A 190 1.93 -2.16 1.97
N MET A 191 2.97 -2.18 1.14
CA MET A 191 2.90 -1.85 -0.27
C MET A 191 3.16 -3.07 -1.13
N VAL A 192 2.33 -3.29 -2.14
CA VAL A 192 2.65 -4.25 -3.21
C VAL A 192 3.16 -3.50 -4.43
N THR A 193 4.19 -4.03 -5.07
CA THR A 193 4.79 -3.48 -6.28
C THR A 193 5.39 -4.60 -7.13
N HIS A 194 5.62 -4.33 -8.41
CA HIS A 194 6.43 -5.17 -9.29
C HIS A 194 7.85 -4.60 -9.51
N SER A 195 8.15 -3.44 -8.93
CA SER A 195 9.43 -2.76 -9.06
C SER A 195 10.37 -3.14 -7.92
N ILE A 196 11.45 -3.88 -8.25
CA ILE A 196 12.45 -4.32 -7.26
C ILE A 196 13.13 -3.11 -6.59
N TRP A 197 13.50 -2.09 -7.37
CA TRP A 197 14.19 -0.94 -6.83
C TRP A 197 13.30 -0.10 -5.89
N GLU A 198 11.98 0.02 -6.16
CA GLU A 198 11.04 0.65 -5.24
C GLU A 198 10.99 -0.09 -3.90
N ALA A 199 10.85 -1.43 -3.96
CA ALA A 199 10.80 -2.25 -2.77
C ALA A 199 12.07 -2.11 -1.92
N VAL A 200 13.25 -2.22 -2.54
CA VAL A 200 14.54 -2.10 -1.83
C VAL A 200 14.76 -0.68 -1.29
N LEU A 201 14.39 0.36 -2.07
CA LEU A 201 14.59 1.75 -1.65
C LEU A 201 13.67 2.15 -0.48
N MET A 202 12.42 1.69 -0.49
CA MET A 202 11.41 2.20 0.44
C MET A 202 11.25 1.36 1.70
N ALA A 203 11.37 0.04 1.58
CA ALA A 203 11.00 -0.87 2.65
C ALA A 203 12.05 -0.98 3.76
N ASP A 204 11.59 -1.34 4.96
CA ASP A 204 12.42 -1.90 6.03
C ASP A 204 12.56 -3.40 5.85
N ARG A 205 11.58 -4.04 5.18
CA ARG A 205 11.54 -5.47 4.91
C ARG A 205 10.78 -5.77 3.62
N VAL A 206 11.26 -6.74 2.85
CA VAL A 206 10.68 -7.16 1.56
C VAL A 206 10.28 -8.63 1.63
N LEU A 207 9.02 -8.92 1.29
CA LEU A 207 8.52 -10.27 1.07
C LEU A 207 8.46 -10.54 -0.43
N VAL A 208 9.02 -11.64 -0.87
CA VAL A 208 8.93 -12.10 -2.27
C VAL A 208 7.91 -13.22 -2.36
N LEU A 209 6.89 -13.03 -3.18
CA LEU A 209 5.91 -14.07 -3.49
C LEU A 209 6.35 -14.90 -4.69
N SER A 210 6.14 -16.22 -4.58
CA SER A 210 6.27 -17.17 -5.69
C SER A 210 5.31 -16.82 -6.83
N GLN A 211 5.53 -17.45 -7.99
CA GLN A 211 4.49 -17.56 -9.01
C GLN A 211 3.30 -18.32 -8.43
N ARG A 212 2.13 -18.16 -9.07
CA ARG A 212 0.87 -18.73 -8.60
C ARG A 212 0.92 -20.26 -8.47
N PRO A 213 0.40 -20.83 -7.35
CA PRO A 213 -0.15 -20.13 -6.19
C PRO A 213 0.94 -19.39 -5.42
N GLY A 214 0.61 -18.13 -5.01
CA GLY A 214 1.56 -17.27 -4.31
C GLY A 214 1.83 -17.77 -2.89
N SER A 215 3.08 -18.04 -2.57
CA SER A 215 3.61 -18.31 -1.24
C SER A 215 4.85 -17.46 -0.98
N ILE A 216 5.26 -17.28 0.27
CA ILE A 216 6.47 -16.50 0.57
C ILE A 216 7.71 -17.34 0.24
N ARG A 217 8.51 -16.86 -0.72
CA ARG A 217 9.81 -17.47 -1.08
C ARG A 217 10.97 -16.85 -0.30
N LEU A 218 10.88 -15.56 -0.03
CA LEU A 218 11.93 -14.81 0.66
C LEU A 218 11.28 -13.78 1.58
N ASP A 219 11.84 -13.63 2.76
CA ASP A 219 11.55 -12.60 3.73
C ASP A 219 12.88 -11.95 4.11
N LEU A 220 13.13 -10.72 3.64
CA LEU A 220 14.43 -10.06 3.69
C LEU A 220 14.34 -8.69 4.33
N GLU A 221 15.11 -8.48 5.40
CA GLU A 221 15.31 -7.16 6.00
C GLU A 221 16.19 -6.28 5.11
N MET A 222 15.86 -4.99 5.05
CA MET A 222 16.60 -3.98 4.29
C MET A 222 17.48 -3.16 5.22
N PRO A 223 18.75 -3.52 5.44
CA PRO A 223 19.65 -2.88 6.42
C PRO A 223 20.16 -1.51 5.96
N LEU A 224 19.52 -0.90 4.97
CA LEU A 224 19.88 0.42 4.48
C LEU A 224 19.51 1.50 5.51
N SER A 225 20.37 2.49 5.72
CA SER A 225 20.13 3.58 6.66
C SER A 225 18.99 4.50 6.22
N ARG A 226 18.37 5.18 7.17
CA ARG A 226 17.38 6.25 6.90
C ARG A 226 17.98 7.61 7.28
N PRO A 227 17.62 8.70 6.58
CA PRO A 227 16.66 8.80 5.46
C PRO A 227 17.19 8.17 4.17
N ARG A 228 16.28 7.60 3.36
CA ARG A 228 16.61 7.03 2.04
C ARG A 228 16.84 8.16 1.03
N SER A 229 17.78 7.96 0.10
CA SER A 229 18.07 8.89 -1.02
C SER A 229 18.31 8.14 -2.33
N LEU A 230 18.21 8.82 -3.45
CA LEU A 230 18.51 8.23 -4.77
C LEU A 230 19.97 7.78 -4.88
N ASP A 231 20.90 8.47 -4.20
CA ASP A 231 22.33 8.13 -4.26
C ASP A 231 22.59 6.72 -3.74
N MET A 232 21.76 6.20 -2.84
CA MET A 232 21.88 4.83 -2.33
C MET A 232 21.74 3.79 -3.44
N MET A 233 20.99 4.09 -4.50
CA MET A 233 20.80 3.17 -5.65
C MET A 233 22.11 2.88 -6.40
N HIS A 234 23.11 3.73 -6.24
CA HIS A 234 24.43 3.58 -6.87
C HIS A 234 25.43 2.85 -5.98
N THR A 235 25.04 2.42 -4.79
CA THR A 235 25.91 1.72 -3.85
C THR A 235 25.96 0.21 -4.12
N PRO A 236 27.12 -0.46 -3.88
CA PRO A 236 27.22 -1.91 -4.02
C PRO A 236 26.28 -2.68 -3.07
N GLU A 237 25.98 -2.10 -1.90
CA GLU A 237 25.05 -2.69 -0.93
C GLU A 237 23.63 -2.75 -1.49
N PHE A 238 23.14 -1.66 -2.07
CA PHE A 238 21.86 -1.61 -2.75
C PHE A 238 21.78 -2.63 -3.90
N GLY A 239 22.83 -2.69 -4.74
CA GLY A 239 22.91 -3.65 -5.84
C GLY A 239 22.79 -5.11 -5.37
N LYS A 240 23.48 -5.49 -4.28
CA LYS A 240 23.37 -6.83 -3.70
C LYS A 240 21.96 -7.16 -3.23
N LEU A 241 21.26 -6.22 -2.59
CA LEU A 241 19.86 -6.41 -2.15
C LEU A 241 18.92 -6.59 -3.35
N VAL A 242 19.09 -5.78 -4.40
CA VAL A 242 18.36 -5.91 -5.67
C VAL A 242 18.55 -7.30 -6.28
N ASP A 243 19.78 -7.82 -6.30
CA ASP A 243 20.10 -9.13 -6.87
C ASP A 243 19.50 -10.27 -6.03
N GLN A 244 19.52 -10.16 -4.71
CA GLN A 244 18.87 -11.13 -3.82
C GLN A 244 17.36 -11.20 -4.06
N VAL A 245 16.69 -10.04 -4.13
CA VAL A 245 15.26 -9.97 -4.40
C VAL A 245 14.93 -10.51 -5.80
N ARG A 246 15.74 -10.16 -6.83
CA ARG A 246 15.57 -10.62 -8.20
C ARG A 246 15.66 -12.13 -8.30
N SER A 247 16.70 -12.72 -7.72
CA SER A 247 16.91 -14.19 -7.73
C SER A 247 15.78 -14.95 -7.03
N ALA A 248 15.08 -14.33 -6.10
CA ALA A 248 13.93 -14.95 -5.43
C ALA A 248 12.63 -14.85 -6.25
N ILE A 249 12.53 -13.93 -7.22
CA ILE A 249 11.36 -13.80 -8.12
C ILE A 249 11.42 -14.84 -9.25
N GLU A 250 12.63 -15.15 -9.75
CA GLU A 250 12.90 -16.16 -10.78
C GLU A 250 12.67 -17.58 -10.23
#